data_684cbda17931847e74033270230b0e86
#
_entry.id   684cbda17931847e74033270230b0e86
#
_cell.length_a   1.000
_cell.length_b   1.000
_cell.length_c   1.000
_cell.angle_alpha   90.00
_cell.angle_beta   90.00
_cell.angle_gamma   90.00
#
_symmetry.space_group_name_H-M   'P 1'
#
loop_
_entity.id
_entity.type
_entity.pdbx_description
1 polymer ?
#
loop_
_entity_poly.entity_id
_entity_poly.type
_entity_poly.pdbx_seq_one_letter_code
_entity_poly.pdbx_strand_id
1 'polypeptide(L)'
;MLLLIIRHADAGDRDPAQWPDDTQRPLSDKGRKTHRRVSRALGRLELVPELVLTSPWIRAAQTADILVEERKLDRPPVPCTALADTPELSRLADDLGKPPSGAVVAMVGHSPWMEELGAILLGGSATSVRIDFPKSGVLGIDLAELAPAAGELRFLLRPKQLS
;
A
#
# COMPACT_ATOMS: atom_id res chain seq x y z
N MET A 1 7.27 -11.58 8.77
CA MET A 1 6.84 -10.19 8.48
C MET A 1 5.43 -10.20 7.93
N LEU A 2 4.58 -9.33 8.45
CA LEU A 2 3.27 -9.08 7.85
C LEU A 2 3.38 -7.85 6.92
N LEU A 3 3.20 -8.05 5.62
CA LEU A 3 3.18 -6.99 4.62
C LEU A 3 1.75 -6.52 4.39
N LEU A 4 1.51 -5.23 4.58
CA LEU A 4 0.28 -4.53 4.24
C LEU A 4 0.47 -3.84 2.89
N ILE A 5 -0.06 -4.42 1.82
CA ILE A 5 -0.11 -3.78 0.50
C ILE A 5 -1.34 -2.89 0.48
N ILE A 6 -1.16 -1.59 0.19
CA ILE A 6 -2.22 -0.59 0.26
C ILE A 6 -2.32 0.13 -1.09
N ARG A 7 -3.50 0.11 -1.71
CA ARG A 7 -3.77 0.97 -2.85
C ARG A 7 -4.09 2.38 -2.36
N HIS A 8 -3.50 3.41 -2.99
CA HIS A 8 -3.79 4.80 -2.63
C HIS A 8 -5.29 5.10 -2.55
N ALA A 9 -5.64 6.08 -1.74
CA ALA A 9 -7.03 6.53 -1.56
C ALA A 9 -7.58 7.24 -2.81
N ASP A 10 -8.86 7.59 -2.79
CA ASP A 10 -9.49 8.28 -3.91
C ASP A 10 -8.83 9.63 -4.20
N ALA A 11 -8.50 9.84 -5.46
CA ALA A 11 -7.89 11.08 -5.96
C ALA A 11 -8.74 11.73 -7.08
N GLY A 12 -10.04 11.39 -7.14
CA GLY A 12 -10.92 11.83 -8.21
C GLY A 12 -10.54 11.23 -9.57
N ASP A 13 -11.13 11.76 -10.62
CA ASP A 13 -10.86 11.34 -12.00
C ASP A 13 -9.56 11.96 -12.52
N ARG A 14 -8.93 11.28 -13.46
CA ARG A 14 -7.80 11.84 -14.21
C ARG A 14 -8.31 13.01 -15.05
N ASP A 15 -7.71 14.17 -14.85
CA ASP A 15 -8.02 15.39 -15.62
C ASP A 15 -6.71 16.02 -16.11
N PRO A 16 -6.30 15.75 -17.38
CA PRO A 16 -5.07 16.30 -17.94
C PRO A 16 -5.07 17.83 -18.07
N ALA A 17 -6.25 18.47 -18.10
CA ALA A 17 -6.35 19.92 -18.12
C ALA A 17 -6.01 20.54 -16.75
N GLN A 18 -6.44 19.92 -15.68
CA GLN A 18 -6.14 20.35 -14.31
C GLN A 18 -4.78 19.83 -13.84
N TRP A 19 -4.46 18.58 -14.17
CA TRP A 19 -3.23 17.89 -13.77
C TRP A 19 -2.49 17.37 -15.01
N PRO A 20 -1.75 18.25 -15.73
CA PRO A 20 -0.94 17.82 -16.88
C PRO A 20 0.05 16.72 -16.53
N ASP A 21 0.65 16.80 -15.36
CA ASP A 21 1.41 15.71 -14.72
C ASP A 21 0.54 14.99 -13.70
N ASP A 22 0.06 13.80 -14.06
CA ASP A 22 -0.83 12.99 -13.21
C ASP A 22 -0.17 12.54 -11.89
N THR A 23 1.16 12.55 -11.81
CA THR A 23 1.88 12.24 -10.57
C THR A 23 1.63 13.26 -9.47
N GLN A 24 1.24 14.47 -9.84
CA GLN A 24 0.97 15.59 -8.93
C GLN A 24 -0.49 15.65 -8.45
N ARG A 25 -1.37 14.82 -8.99
CA ARG A 25 -2.79 14.80 -8.61
C ARG A 25 -2.97 14.34 -7.16
N PRO A 26 -3.57 15.19 -6.29
CA PRO A 26 -3.72 14.90 -4.86
C PRO A 26 -4.96 14.03 -4.58
N LEU A 27 -5.07 13.58 -3.35
CA LEU A 27 -6.28 12.95 -2.85
C LEU A 27 -7.48 13.92 -2.87
N SER A 28 -8.65 13.39 -3.18
CA SER A 28 -9.92 14.07 -2.95
C SER A 28 -10.24 14.15 -1.44
N ASP A 29 -11.14 15.05 -1.05
CA ASP A 29 -11.63 15.13 0.34
C ASP A 29 -12.29 13.82 0.78
N LYS A 30 -13.02 13.18 -0.13
CA LYS A 30 -13.61 11.86 0.08
C LYS A 30 -12.53 10.81 0.34
N GLY A 31 -11.46 10.82 -0.45
CA GLY A 31 -10.33 9.91 -0.30
C GLY A 31 -9.65 10.07 1.05
N ARG A 32 -9.38 11.31 1.46
CA ARG A 32 -8.79 11.63 2.77
C ARG A 32 -9.65 11.10 3.92
N LYS A 33 -10.96 11.39 3.90
CA LYS A 33 -11.90 10.92 4.94
C LYS A 33 -11.96 9.41 5.00
N THR A 34 -12.04 8.76 3.85
CA THR A 34 -12.09 7.29 3.76
C THR A 34 -10.81 6.67 4.31
N HIS A 35 -9.64 7.19 3.92
CA HIS A 35 -8.38 6.60 4.36
C HIS A 35 -8.10 6.85 5.86
N ARG A 36 -8.50 7.99 6.43
CA ARG A 36 -8.46 8.19 7.89
C ARG A 36 -9.24 7.12 8.64
N ARG A 37 -10.44 6.78 8.15
CA ARG A 37 -11.25 5.71 8.74
C ARG A 37 -10.57 4.34 8.63
N VAL A 38 -9.99 4.02 7.46
CA VAL A 38 -9.23 2.78 7.26
C VAL A 38 -8.04 2.73 8.23
N SER A 39 -7.26 3.79 8.32
CA SER A 39 -6.08 3.87 9.21
C SER A 39 -6.45 3.68 10.68
N ARG A 40 -7.58 4.24 11.13
CA ARG A 40 -8.10 4.01 12.49
C ARG A 40 -8.51 2.56 12.71
N ALA A 41 -9.16 1.96 11.70
CA ALA A 41 -9.55 0.56 11.77
C ALA A 41 -8.34 -0.38 11.85
N LEU A 42 -7.29 -0.11 11.09
CA LEU A 42 -6.03 -0.87 11.20
C LEU A 42 -5.47 -0.82 12.63
N GLY A 43 -5.56 0.32 13.30
CA GLY A 43 -5.15 0.42 14.70
C GLY A 43 -5.99 -0.43 15.65
N ARG A 44 -7.32 -0.47 15.46
CA ARG A 44 -8.20 -1.34 16.27
C ARG A 44 -7.94 -2.83 16.02
N LEU A 45 -7.44 -3.17 14.86
CA LEU A 45 -7.04 -4.53 14.48
C LEU A 45 -5.58 -4.85 14.85
N GLU A 46 -4.91 -3.94 15.53
CA GLU A 46 -3.48 -4.06 15.90
C GLU A 46 -2.54 -4.22 14.70
N LEU A 47 -2.97 -3.77 13.52
CA LEU A 47 -2.21 -3.79 12.27
C LEU A 47 -1.46 -2.46 12.09
N VAL A 48 -0.53 -2.18 12.99
CA VAL A 48 0.23 -0.92 13.03
C VAL A 48 1.61 -1.14 12.43
N PRO A 49 1.93 -0.52 11.27
CA PRO A 49 3.22 -0.72 10.65
C PRO A 49 4.35 0.00 11.40
N GLU A 50 5.51 -0.63 11.43
CA GLU A 50 6.76 -0.05 11.95
C GLU A 50 7.53 0.70 10.84
N LEU A 51 7.26 0.36 9.58
CA LEU A 51 7.83 0.97 8.39
C LEU A 51 6.73 1.17 7.35
N VAL A 52 6.68 2.35 6.75
CA VAL A 52 5.78 2.67 5.64
C VAL A 52 6.62 3.10 4.43
N LEU A 53 6.60 2.30 3.37
CA LEU A 53 7.15 2.65 2.07
C LEU A 53 6.03 3.18 1.18
N THR A 54 6.30 4.20 0.39
CA THR A 54 5.27 4.80 -0.49
C THR A 54 5.82 5.18 -1.85
N SER A 55 5.01 4.99 -2.89
CA SER A 55 5.26 5.65 -4.16
C SER A 55 5.43 7.16 -3.96
N PRO A 56 6.33 7.83 -4.68
CA PRO A 56 6.52 9.27 -4.59
C PRO A 56 5.39 10.09 -5.21
N TRP A 57 4.45 9.47 -5.95
CA TRP A 57 3.31 10.20 -6.50
C TRP A 57 2.41 10.75 -5.39
N ILE A 58 1.97 12.00 -5.54
CA ILE A 58 1.32 12.76 -4.47
C ILE A 58 0.18 12.00 -3.79
N ARG A 59 -0.72 11.35 -4.55
CA ARG A 59 -1.85 10.61 -3.97
C ARG A 59 -1.45 9.41 -3.13
N ALA A 60 -0.35 8.75 -3.46
CA ALA A 60 0.17 7.65 -2.65
C ALA A 60 0.90 8.19 -1.41
N ALA A 61 1.74 9.21 -1.57
CA ALA A 61 2.42 9.86 -0.46
C ALA A 61 1.43 10.40 0.58
N GLN A 62 0.38 11.10 0.14
CA GLN A 62 -0.68 11.60 1.04
C GLN A 62 -1.48 10.47 1.72
N THR A 63 -1.66 9.33 1.05
CA THR A 63 -2.27 8.14 1.66
C THR A 63 -1.39 7.61 2.79
N ALA A 64 -0.09 7.50 2.55
CA ALA A 64 0.89 7.07 3.55
C ALA A 64 1.02 8.07 4.71
N ASP A 65 1.02 9.38 4.43
CA ASP A 65 1.03 10.43 5.46
C ASP A 65 -0.17 10.30 6.41
N ILE A 66 -1.37 10.07 5.86
CA ILE A 66 -2.58 9.86 6.67
C ILE A 66 -2.43 8.63 7.58
N LEU A 67 -1.85 7.54 7.08
CA LEU A 67 -1.61 6.35 7.89
C LEU A 67 -0.66 6.64 9.05
N VAL A 68 0.46 7.31 8.76
CA VAL A 68 1.46 7.70 9.77
C VAL A 68 0.85 8.62 10.81
N GLU A 69 0.12 9.65 10.39
CA GLU A 69 -0.56 10.63 11.25
C GLU A 69 -1.59 9.97 12.19
N GLU A 70 -2.50 9.17 11.62
CA GLU A 70 -3.57 8.51 12.38
C GLU A 70 -3.05 7.42 13.33
N ARG A 71 -1.92 6.82 13.01
CA ARG A 71 -1.28 5.79 13.86
C ARG A 71 -0.21 6.37 14.77
N LYS A 72 0.11 7.68 14.64
CA LYS A 72 1.15 8.37 15.41
C LYS A 72 2.49 7.64 15.35
N LEU A 73 2.88 7.26 14.13
CA LEU A 73 4.15 6.57 13.92
C LEU A 73 5.32 7.55 14.10
N ASP A 74 6.41 7.08 14.69
CA ASP A 74 7.58 7.91 14.98
C ASP A 74 8.38 8.32 13.73
N ARG A 75 8.15 7.62 12.62
CA ARG A 75 8.88 7.84 11.36
C ARG A 75 7.94 8.25 10.24
N PRO A 76 8.34 9.23 9.41
CA PRO A 76 7.58 9.56 8.21
C PRO A 76 7.62 8.41 7.19
N PRO A 77 6.69 8.40 6.22
CA PRO A 77 6.77 7.45 5.12
C PRO A 77 8.07 7.65 4.33
N VAL A 78 8.65 6.53 3.87
CA VAL A 78 9.87 6.52 3.06
C VAL A 78 9.49 6.43 1.59
N PRO A 79 9.87 7.39 0.74
CA PRO A 79 9.65 7.30 -0.70
C PRO A 79 10.39 6.09 -1.30
N CYS A 80 9.67 5.32 -2.11
CA CYS A 80 10.16 4.13 -2.81
C CYS A 80 9.71 4.20 -4.27
N THR A 81 10.61 4.50 -5.19
CA THR A 81 10.29 4.64 -6.61
C THR A 81 9.83 3.33 -7.24
N ALA A 82 10.24 2.19 -6.68
CA ALA A 82 9.79 0.88 -7.11
C ALA A 82 8.27 0.65 -6.93
N LEU A 83 7.60 1.45 -6.08
CA LEU A 83 6.15 1.41 -5.89
C LEU A 83 5.38 2.29 -6.90
N ALA A 84 6.07 2.96 -7.80
CA ALA A 84 5.50 3.76 -8.89
C ALA A 84 5.71 3.13 -10.28
N ASP A 85 5.91 1.83 -10.31
CA ASP A 85 6.21 1.06 -11.51
C ASP A 85 5.77 -0.40 -11.35
N THR A 86 5.90 -1.16 -12.44
CA THR A 86 5.71 -2.62 -12.43
C THR A 86 6.54 -3.26 -11.30
N PRO A 87 5.96 -4.17 -10.49
CA PRO A 87 6.65 -4.75 -9.37
C PRO A 87 7.92 -5.49 -9.76
N GLU A 88 9.03 -5.09 -9.13
CA GLU A 88 10.32 -5.75 -9.24
C GLU A 88 10.81 -6.04 -7.82
N LEU A 89 10.77 -7.32 -7.43
CA LEU A 89 10.99 -7.73 -6.03
C LEU A 89 12.39 -7.38 -5.52
N SER A 90 13.42 -7.43 -6.38
CA SER A 90 14.79 -7.06 -5.99
C SER A 90 14.87 -5.58 -5.56
N ARG A 91 14.27 -4.68 -6.35
CA ARG A 91 14.23 -3.24 -6.02
C ARG A 91 13.44 -2.96 -4.74
N LEU A 92 12.29 -3.63 -4.58
CA LEU A 92 11.50 -3.52 -3.36
C LEU A 92 12.25 -4.07 -2.14
N ALA A 93 12.99 -5.16 -2.30
CA ALA A 93 13.79 -5.73 -1.22
C ALA A 93 14.94 -4.81 -0.80
N ASP A 94 15.58 -4.12 -1.74
CA ASP A 94 16.63 -3.14 -1.44
C ASP A 94 16.09 -1.99 -0.59
N ASP A 95 14.93 -1.44 -0.95
CA ASP A 95 14.30 -0.35 -0.20
C ASP A 95 13.71 -0.82 1.15
N LEU A 96 13.20 -2.05 1.21
CA LEU A 96 12.68 -2.65 2.43
C LEU A 96 13.78 -2.91 3.47
N GLY A 97 14.96 -3.30 3.03
CA GLY A 97 16.04 -3.73 3.91
C GLY A 97 15.70 -5.03 4.65
N LYS A 98 16.12 -5.11 5.91
CA LYS A 98 15.87 -6.27 6.77
C LYS A 98 15.02 -5.85 7.98
N PRO A 99 13.69 -5.86 7.86
CA PRO A 99 12.83 -5.57 8.99
C PRO A 99 12.97 -6.65 10.09
N PRO A 100 12.70 -6.31 11.36
CA PRO A 100 12.69 -7.29 12.45
C PRO A 100 11.73 -8.45 12.16
N SER A 101 12.04 -9.61 12.76
CA SER A 101 11.11 -10.76 12.71
C SER A 101 9.76 -10.36 13.33
N GLY A 102 8.67 -10.71 12.63
CA GLY A 102 7.32 -10.36 13.08
C GLY A 102 6.90 -8.91 12.83
N ALA A 103 7.76 -8.08 12.22
CA ALA A 103 7.43 -6.70 11.89
C ALA A 103 6.21 -6.59 10.97
N VAL A 104 5.43 -5.53 11.15
CA VAL A 104 4.39 -5.10 10.21
C VAL A 104 4.97 -4.00 9.33
N VAL A 105 4.90 -4.17 8.02
CA VAL A 105 5.40 -3.21 7.03
C VAL A 105 4.27 -2.83 6.08
N ALA A 106 4.12 -1.55 5.77
CA ALA A 106 3.16 -1.09 4.77
C ALA A 106 3.86 -0.64 3.49
N MET A 107 3.28 -0.98 2.35
CA MET A 107 3.68 -0.50 1.02
C MET A 107 2.47 0.15 0.35
N VAL A 108 2.57 1.44 0.04
CA VAL A 108 1.48 2.23 -0.56
C VAL A 108 1.80 2.54 -2.01
N GLY A 109 0.91 2.13 -2.91
CA GLY A 109 1.11 2.32 -4.34
C GLY A 109 -0.18 2.35 -5.15
N HIS A 110 -0.10 1.92 -6.39
CA HIS A 110 -1.10 2.11 -7.44
C HIS A 110 -1.62 0.80 -8.01
N SER A 111 -2.85 0.81 -8.50
CA SER A 111 -3.39 -0.23 -9.39
C SER A 111 -2.85 0.00 -10.81
N PRO A 112 -2.47 -1.04 -11.58
CA PRO A 112 -2.59 -2.47 -11.26
C PRO A 112 -1.39 -3.04 -10.48
N TRP A 113 -0.37 -2.26 -10.20
CA TRP A 113 0.90 -2.75 -9.65
C TRP A 113 0.78 -3.38 -8.26
N MET A 114 -0.13 -2.88 -7.41
CA MET A 114 -0.35 -3.47 -6.08
C MET A 114 -1.04 -4.83 -6.15
N GLU A 115 -1.96 -5.00 -7.10
CA GLU A 115 -2.58 -6.29 -7.41
C GLU A 115 -1.55 -7.29 -7.96
N GLU A 116 -0.70 -6.82 -8.87
CA GLU A 116 0.38 -7.64 -9.45
C GLU A 116 1.40 -8.07 -8.40
N LEU A 117 1.80 -7.16 -7.52
CA LEU A 117 2.68 -7.48 -6.38
C LEU A 117 2.07 -8.56 -5.49
N GLY A 118 0.80 -8.40 -5.12
CA GLY A 118 0.08 -9.41 -4.35
C GLY A 118 0.03 -10.75 -5.06
N ALA A 119 -0.26 -10.76 -6.37
CA ALA A 119 -0.30 -11.98 -7.18
C ALA A 119 1.06 -12.68 -7.26
N ILE A 120 2.14 -11.93 -7.46
CA ILE A 120 3.50 -12.49 -7.49
C ILE A 120 3.85 -13.14 -6.15
N LEU A 121 3.60 -12.46 -5.04
CA LEU A 121 3.93 -12.97 -3.71
C LEU A 121 3.09 -14.19 -3.32
N LEU A 122 1.83 -14.27 -3.74
CA LEU A 122 0.93 -15.38 -3.40
C LEU A 122 1.05 -16.56 -4.37
N GLY A 123 1.12 -16.30 -5.66
CA GLY A 123 1.02 -17.34 -6.68
C GLY A 123 2.21 -17.44 -7.64
N GLY A 124 3.20 -16.57 -7.51
CA GLY A 124 4.47 -16.66 -8.25
C GLY A 124 4.54 -15.81 -9.52
N SER A 125 3.43 -15.28 -10.04
CA SER A 125 3.42 -14.39 -11.21
C SER A 125 2.35 -13.32 -11.10
N ALA A 126 2.49 -12.24 -11.86
CA ALA A 126 1.56 -11.11 -11.86
C ALA A 126 0.12 -11.48 -12.27
N THR A 127 -0.08 -12.62 -12.92
CA THR A 127 -1.37 -13.10 -13.42
C THR A 127 -1.89 -14.34 -12.69
N SER A 128 -1.18 -14.83 -11.67
CA SER A 128 -1.52 -16.05 -10.95
C SER A 128 -2.79 -15.93 -10.10
N VAL A 129 -3.09 -14.74 -9.62
CA VAL A 129 -4.28 -14.44 -8.80
C VAL A 129 -4.90 -13.13 -9.28
N ARG A 130 -6.22 -13.10 -9.39
CA ARG A 130 -6.97 -11.87 -9.63
C ARG A 130 -7.42 -11.29 -8.30
N ILE A 131 -7.03 -10.05 -8.01
CA ILE A 131 -7.36 -9.35 -6.77
C ILE A 131 -8.21 -8.15 -7.11
N ASP A 132 -9.47 -8.14 -6.68
CA ASP A 132 -10.34 -6.96 -6.74
C ASP A 132 -9.96 -6.01 -5.60
N PHE A 133 -9.09 -5.06 -5.91
CA PHE A 133 -8.41 -4.24 -4.93
C PHE A 133 -8.90 -2.78 -5.01
N PRO A 134 -9.86 -2.36 -4.17
CA PRO A 134 -10.39 -1.01 -4.21
C PRO A 134 -9.38 0.02 -3.68
N LYS A 135 -9.59 1.29 -4.03
CA LYS A 135 -8.87 2.43 -3.43
C LYS A 135 -8.99 2.38 -1.90
N SER A 136 -7.90 2.65 -1.20
CA SER A 136 -7.76 2.44 0.26
C SER A 136 -7.95 0.99 0.73
N GLY A 137 -7.96 0.02 -0.17
CA GLY A 137 -7.94 -1.41 0.20
C GLY A 137 -6.61 -1.79 0.83
N VAL A 138 -6.65 -2.77 1.72
CA VAL A 138 -5.47 -3.29 2.42
C VAL A 138 -5.42 -4.80 2.25
N LEU A 139 -4.35 -5.28 1.61
CA LEU A 139 -4.06 -6.70 1.45
C LEU A 139 -2.96 -7.10 2.44
N GLY A 140 -3.24 -8.04 3.32
CA GLY A 140 -2.28 -8.55 4.30
C GLY A 140 -1.69 -9.88 3.85
N ILE A 141 -0.38 -9.93 3.70
CA ILE A 141 0.38 -11.13 3.31
C ILE A 141 1.47 -11.37 4.33
N ASP A 142 1.50 -12.57 4.91
CA ASP A 142 2.60 -13.00 5.77
C ASP A 142 3.69 -13.67 4.92
N LEU A 143 4.93 -13.27 5.12
CA LEU A 143 6.08 -13.80 4.37
C LEU A 143 7.38 -13.65 5.13
N ALA A 144 8.33 -14.58 4.89
CA ALA A 144 9.68 -14.50 5.44
C ALA A 144 10.56 -13.55 4.62
N GLU A 145 10.36 -13.52 3.28
CA GLU A 145 11.13 -12.71 2.34
C GLU A 145 10.27 -12.33 1.13
N LEU A 146 10.66 -11.28 0.41
CA LEU A 146 10.05 -10.89 -0.86
C LEU A 146 10.52 -11.82 -1.98
N ALA A 147 9.80 -12.93 -2.16
CA ALA A 147 10.05 -13.90 -3.23
C ALA A 147 8.74 -14.38 -3.86
N PRO A 148 8.75 -14.82 -5.14
CA PRO A 148 7.56 -15.34 -5.79
C PRO A 148 7.00 -16.54 -5.05
N ALA A 149 5.67 -16.58 -4.87
CA ALA A 149 4.94 -17.64 -4.16
C ALA A 149 5.42 -17.92 -2.72
N ALA A 150 6.08 -16.95 -2.08
CA ALA A 150 6.57 -17.08 -0.70
C ALA A 150 5.56 -16.60 0.36
N GLY A 151 4.49 -15.93 -0.07
CA GLY A 151 3.53 -15.30 0.82
C GLY A 151 2.30 -16.16 1.12
N GLU A 152 1.76 -15.99 2.32
CA GLU A 152 0.47 -16.53 2.74
C GLU A 152 -0.54 -15.40 2.89
N LEU A 153 -1.68 -15.50 2.21
CA LEU A 153 -2.76 -14.53 2.34
C LEU A 153 -3.36 -14.57 3.75
N ARG A 154 -3.36 -13.43 4.42
CA ARG A 154 -3.99 -13.28 5.73
C ARG A 154 -5.38 -12.67 5.64
N PHE A 155 -5.52 -11.59 4.87
CA PHE A 155 -6.79 -10.89 4.66
C PHE A 155 -6.74 -9.96 3.46
N LEU A 156 -7.93 -9.58 2.97
CA LEU A 156 -8.16 -8.44 2.10
C LEU A 156 -9.27 -7.58 2.72
N LEU A 157 -8.91 -6.40 3.20
CA LEU A 157 -9.83 -5.47 3.83
C LEU A 157 -10.26 -4.38 2.84
N ARG A 158 -11.55 -4.21 2.68
CA ARG A 158 -12.15 -3.16 1.86
C ARG A 158 -12.64 -2.01 2.74
N PRO A 159 -12.53 -0.73 2.33
CA PRO A 159 -12.99 0.40 3.15
C PRO A 159 -14.43 0.29 3.64
N LYS A 160 -15.31 -0.32 2.84
CA LYS A 160 -16.71 -0.53 3.22
C LYS A 160 -16.90 -1.53 4.37
N GLN A 161 -15.91 -2.39 4.62
CA GLN A 161 -15.93 -3.39 5.69
C GLN A 161 -15.31 -2.83 6.99
N LEU A 162 -14.66 -1.67 6.90
CA LEU A 162 -13.95 -1.02 8.00
C LEU A 162 -14.74 0.21 8.46
N SER A 163 -15.73 0.00 9.25
CA SER A 163 -16.56 1.07 9.83
C SER A 163 -16.08 1.48 11.24
#